data_77351c605d5c2f7748147b4a5f4a020d
#
_entry.id   77351c605d5c2f7748147b4a5f4a020d
#
_cell.length_a   1.000
_cell.length_b   1.000
_cell.length_c   1.000
_cell.angle_alpha   90.00
_cell.angle_beta   90.00
_cell.angle_gamma   90.00
#
_symmetry.space_group_name_H-M   'P 1'
#
loop_
_entity.id
_entity.type
_entity.pdbx_description
1 polymer ?
#
loop_
_entity_poly.entity_id
_entity_poly.type
_entity_poly.pdbx_seq_one_letter_code
_entity_poly.pdbx_strand_id
1 'polypeptide(L)'
;MNVEFPDSETLRGTNDVESEELPRFARASRERDLDSIEDVEAAAREAIADLPFDSLAPGAEVAITAGSRGIHDMPALLEGAVDALRERGFEPSVIAAMGSHGGATSEGQRETLEALGITEERLNCSIRTSMAVESVGEDSLGREVYVAEDALDADGVILANRIKPHTDFHGPVESGLCKMAVIGLGKHRGAESLHNAGLAADFSEVIRERAELIVEESPVVGGIGLIENAADRATHVEGVPADAILDREPELLDVAREELPTLPVEELDLLVVDELGKEISGTGMDTNVIGRVLFHGEDEPDSPRITRIYARSITPASHGNGLGLGLADFVHRDVVDELTLDDMYVNIVTSGEPSRARIPFTVPDDLTALLLACSTTGVAEPAELRVARIESTMKPDELLVSEPVARELDGRADVEVGELRPLAFEDGALSPLD
;
A
#
# COMPACT_ATOMS: atom_id res chain seq x y z
N MET A 1 -35.43 7.47 5.26
CA MET A 1 -35.09 8.78 5.86
C MET A 1 -33.97 9.30 5.00
N ASN A 2 -34.19 10.35 4.25
CA ASN A 2 -33.08 10.96 3.51
C ASN A 2 -32.25 11.79 4.51
N VAL A 3 -30.96 11.59 4.54
CA VAL A 3 -30.04 12.43 5.32
C VAL A 3 -29.84 13.72 4.51
N GLU A 4 -30.18 14.85 5.09
CA GLU A 4 -29.92 16.16 4.49
C GLU A 4 -28.67 16.75 5.17
N PHE A 5 -27.66 17.06 4.38
CA PHE A 5 -26.46 17.73 4.87
C PHE A 5 -26.66 19.24 4.92
N PRO A 6 -26.05 19.95 5.88
CA PRO A 6 -26.10 21.42 5.94
C PRO A 6 -25.54 22.08 4.67
N ASP A 7 -26.05 23.23 4.36
CA ASP A 7 -25.54 24.08 3.27
C ASP A 7 -24.31 24.91 3.70
N SER A 8 -23.69 25.60 2.73
CA SER A 8 -22.51 26.43 2.96
C SER A 8 -22.78 27.58 3.90
N GLU A 9 -23.97 28.23 3.82
CA GLU A 9 -24.33 29.37 4.67
C GLU A 9 -24.40 28.93 6.14
N THR A 10 -25.06 27.80 6.41
CA THR A 10 -25.17 27.23 7.76
C THR A 10 -23.79 26.87 8.35
N LEU A 11 -22.91 26.20 7.58
CA LEU A 11 -21.62 25.77 8.06
C LEU A 11 -20.63 26.93 8.24
N ARG A 12 -20.54 27.84 7.27
CA ARG A 12 -19.67 29.02 7.37
C ARG A 12 -20.12 29.99 8.46
N GLY A 13 -21.39 30.03 8.78
CA GLY A 13 -21.91 30.80 9.90
C GLY A 13 -21.54 30.27 11.29
N THR A 14 -20.79 29.16 11.39
CA THR A 14 -20.31 28.60 12.67
C THR A 14 -19.03 29.25 13.20
N ASN A 15 -18.33 30.03 12.37
CA ASN A 15 -17.17 30.84 12.78
C ASN A 15 -17.22 32.21 12.11
N ASP A 16 -16.34 33.15 12.53
CA ASP A 16 -16.26 34.51 12.02
C ASP A 16 -15.07 34.69 11.03
N VAL A 17 -14.50 33.59 10.53
CA VAL A 17 -13.32 33.63 9.62
C VAL A 17 -13.79 33.92 8.22
N GLU A 18 -13.20 34.95 7.58
CA GLU A 18 -13.45 35.30 6.19
C GLU A 18 -12.38 34.70 5.27
N SER A 19 -12.73 34.48 4.00
CA SER A 19 -11.81 33.88 3.02
C SER A 19 -10.51 34.68 2.82
N GLU A 20 -10.53 35.97 3.03
CA GLU A 20 -9.40 36.90 2.92
C GLU A 20 -8.39 36.74 4.07
N GLU A 21 -8.78 36.11 5.18
CA GLU A 21 -7.92 35.83 6.33
C GLU A 21 -7.14 34.54 6.17
N LEU A 22 -7.52 33.67 5.21
CA LEU A 22 -6.76 32.48 4.88
C LEU A 22 -5.34 32.81 4.40
N PRO A 23 -4.35 31.94 4.64
CA PRO A 23 -2.99 32.17 4.16
C PRO A 23 -2.94 32.24 2.64
N ARG A 24 -1.89 32.88 2.11
CA ARG A 24 -1.52 32.74 0.71
C ARG A 24 -0.93 31.37 0.46
N PHE A 25 -0.95 30.92 -0.80
CA PHE A 25 -0.46 29.61 -1.19
C PHE A 25 0.58 29.71 -2.29
N ALA A 26 1.52 28.79 -2.29
CA ALA A 26 2.51 28.59 -3.34
C ALA A 26 2.49 27.15 -3.83
N ARG A 27 2.80 26.92 -5.09
CA ARG A 27 3.16 25.59 -5.57
C ARG A 27 4.52 25.23 -4.97
N ALA A 28 4.64 23.96 -4.61
CA ALA A 28 5.93 23.38 -4.21
C ALA A 28 6.08 22.06 -4.98
N SER A 29 7.26 21.85 -5.55
CA SER A 29 7.64 20.59 -6.16
C SER A 29 8.90 20.06 -5.52
N ARG A 30 8.90 18.78 -5.19
CA ARG A 30 10.06 18.09 -4.61
C ARG A 30 10.71 17.21 -5.67
N GLU A 31 11.98 17.43 -5.93
CA GLU A 31 12.80 16.52 -6.72
C GLU A 31 13.38 15.43 -5.81
N ARG A 32 13.06 14.18 -6.11
CA ARG A 32 13.69 13.02 -5.47
C ARG A 32 14.79 12.48 -6.37
N ASP A 33 15.90 12.14 -5.78
CA ASP A 33 16.93 11.32 -6.45
C ASP A 33 16.42 9.87 -6.39
N LEU A 34 15.75 9.44 -7.46
CA LEU A 34 15.12 8.13 -7.55
C LEU A 34 16.04 7.19 -8.35
N ASP A 35 17.05 6.66 -7.68
CA ASP A 35 17.85 5.58 -8.25
C ASP A 35 16.98 4.38 -8.57
N SER A 36 17.30 3.65 -9.64
CA SER A 36 16.62 2.42 -10.00
C SER A 36 17.58 1.42 -10.66
N ILE A 37 17.28 0.15 -10.53
CA ILE A 37 18.01 -0.92 -11.19
C ILE A 37 17.65 -0.91 -12.67
N GLU A 38 18.66 -0.72 -13.55
CA GLU A 38 18.45 -0.71 -15.01
C GLU A 38 18.17 -2.12 -15.57
N ASP A 39 18.83 -3.14 -15.01
CA ASP A 39 18.73 -4.55 -15.46
C ASP A 39 18.24 -5.43 -14.31
N VAL A 40 16.92 -5.48 -14.17
CA VAL A 40 16.25 -6.28 -13.11
C VAL A 40 16.41 -7.79 -13.35
N GLU A 41 16.51 -8.22 -14.61
CA GLU A 41 16.77 -9.63 -14.94
C GLU A 41 18.16 -10.06 -14.43
N ALA A 42 19.19 -9.21 -14.62
CA ALA A 42 20.51 -9.49 -14.09
C ALA A 42 20.52 -9.50 -12.56
N ALA A 43 19.83 -8.57 -11.91
CA ALA A 43 19.71 -8.53 -10.46
C ALA A 43 19.00 -9.79 -9.92
N ALA A 44 17.96 -10.27 -10.59
CA ALA A 44 17.28 -11.51 -10.23
C ALA A 44 18.20 -12.74 -10.37
N ARG A 45 19.05 -12.77 -11.40
CA ARG A 45 20.07 -13.84 -11.58
C ARG A 45 21.09 -13.84 -10.45
N GLU A 46 21.52 -12.67 -9.99
CA GLU A 46 22.41 -12.53 -8.84
C GLU A 46 21.69 -13.00 -7.56
N ALA A 47 20.45 -12.59 -7.33
CA ALA A 47 19.66 -13.03 -6.20
C ALA A 47 19.48 -14.57 -6.16
N ILE A 48 19.25 -15.21 -7.30
CA ILE A 48 19.24 -16.69 -7.41
C ILE A 48 20.63 -17.28 -7.08
N ALA A 49 21.72 -16.57 -7.38
CA ALA A 49 23.06 -17.07 -7.07
C ALA A 49 23.34 -17.15 -5.57
N ASP A 50 22.70 -16.33 -4.77
CA ASP A 50 22.85 -16.28 -3.31
C ASP A 50 22.04 -17.34 -2.56
N LEU A 51 21.13 -18.06 -3.25
CA LEU A 51 20.29 -19.07 -2.61
C LEU A 51 20.96 -20.47 -2.53
N PRO A 52 20.71 -21.24 -1.45
CA PRO A 52 21.33 -22.54 -1.22
C PRO A 52 20.57 -23.66 -1.95
N PHE A 53 21.07 -24.10 -3.10
CA PHE A 53 20.47 -25.20 -3.88
C PHE A 53 21.23 -26.53 -3.71
N ASP A 54 22.22 -26.60 -2.83
CA ASP A 54 23.10 -27.77 -2.68
C ASP A 54 22.38 -29.09 -2.31
N SER A 55 21.19 -28.96 -1.70
CA SER A 55 20.34 -30.09 -1.32
C SER A 55 19.49 -30.65 -2.46
N LEU A 56 19.34 -29.91 -3.56
CA LEU A 56 18.49 -30.26 -4.68
C LEU A 56 19.23 -31.09 -5.72
N ALA A 57 18.57 -32.12 -6.24
CA ALA A 57 19.11 -32.94 -7.31
C ALA A 57 19.10 -32.19 -8.67
N PRO A 58 20.00 -32.51 -9.61
CA PRO A 58 19.87 -32.01 -10.98
C PRO A 58 18.54 -32.41 -11.59
N GLY A 59 17.85 -31.48 -12.23
CA GLY A 59 16.49 -31.66 -12.78
C GLY A 59 15.38 -31.54 -11.75
N ALA A 60 15.69 -31.15 -10.50
CA ALA A 60 14.67 -30.86 -9.50
C ALA A 60 13.74 -29.73 -9.96
N GLU A 61 12.46 -29.84 -9.64
CA GLU A 61 11.49 -28.78 -9.87
C GLU A 61 11.62 -27.69 -8.82
N VAL A 62 11.87 -26.45 -9.27
CA VAL A 62 11.94 -25.28 -8.39
C VAL A 62 10.82 -24.29 -8.77
N ALA A 63 9.90 -24.10 -7.84
CA ALA A 63 8.77 -23.19 -8.03
C ALA A 63 9.09 -21.80 -7.50
N ILE A 64 8.65 -20.74 -8.22
CA ILE A 64 8.78 -19.34 -7.79
C ILE A 64 7.37 -18.79 -7.57
N THR A 65 7.12 -18.10 -6.45
CA THR A 65 5.81 -17.48 -6.20
C THR A 65 5.60 -16.23 -7.02
N ALA A 66 4.36 -15.98 -7.45
CA ALA A 66 3.94 -14.73 -8.10
C ALA A 66 2.67 -14.20 -7.46
N GLY A 67 2.72 -12.94 -7.00
CA GLY A 67 1.60 -12.23 -6.36
C GLY A 67 0.66 -11.54 -7.36
N SER A 68 -0.40 -10.92 -6.84
CA SER A 68 -1.44 -10.20 -7.62
C SER A 68 -1.24 -8.69 -7.68
N ARG A 69 -0.31 -8.14 -6.91
CA ARG A 69 -0.06 -6.69 -6.91
C ARG A 69 0.72 -6.30 -8.16
N GLY A 70 0.36 -5.16 -8.74
CA GLY A 70 1.08 -4.60 -9.88
C GLY A 70 2.45 -4.10 -9.44
N ILE A 71 3.42 -5.01 -9.36
CA ILE A 71 4.83 -4.69 -9.13
C ILE A 71 5.44 -4.50 -10.53
N HIS A 72 5.88 -3.28 -10.82
CA HIS A 72 6.29 -2.90 -12.19
C HIS A 72 7.34 -3.85 -12.78
N ASP A 73 8.36 -4.15 -12.02
CA ASP A 73 9.51 -4.93 -12.50
C ASP A 73 9.40 -6.45 -12.22
N MET A 74 8.27 -6.93 -11.65
CA MET A 74 8.08 -8.36 -11.33
C MET A 74 8.18 -9.29 -12.54
N PRO A 75 7.63 -8.97 -13.73
CA PRO A 75 7.80 -9.84 -14.88
C PRO A 75 9.26 -10.04 -15.28
N ALA A 76 10.09 -8.98 -15.28
CA ALA A 76 11.51 -9.05 -15.58
C ALA A 76 12.28 -9.82 -14.49
N LEU A 77 11.93 -9.61 -13.22
CA LEU A 77 12.51 -10.36 -12.10
C LEU A 77 12.25 -11.87 -12.25
N LEU A 78 11.01 -12.27 -12.60
CA LEU A 78 10.66 -13.66 -12.80
C LEU A 78 11.38 -14.26 -14.03
N GLU A 79 11.52 -13.51 -15.14
CA GLU A 79 12.30 -13.94 -16.30
C GLU A 79 13.75 -14.24 -15.94
N GLY A 80 14.42 -13.31 -15.26
CA GLY A 80 15.79 -13.47 -14.81
C GLY A 80 15.98 -14.66 -13.85
N ALA A 81 15.05 -14.82 -12.89
CA ALA A 81 15.08 -15.92 -11.94
C ALA A 81 14.85 -17.30 -12.59
N VAL A 82 13.85 -17.41 -13.48
CA VAL A 82 13.54 -18.63 -14.24
C VAL A 82 14.72 -19.05 -15.11
N ASP A 83 15.34 -18.11 -15.81
CA ASP A 83 16.50 -18.39 -16.64
C ASP A 83 17.72 -18.84 -15.81
N ALA A 84 17.98 -18.17 -14.68
CA ALA A 84 19.06 -18.54 -13.77
C ALA A 84 18.90 -19.97 -13.20
N LEU A 85 17.68 -20.39 -12.88
CA LEU A 85 17.37 -21.76 -12.44
C LEU A 85 17.62 -22.77 -13.57
N ARG A 86 17.20 -22.46 -14.79
CA ARG A 86 17.44 -23.31 -15.97
C ARG A 86 18.93 -23.50 -16.27
N GLU A 87 19.71 -22.42 -16.20
CA GLU A 87 21.16 -22.47 -16.40
C GLU A 87 21.86 -23.36 -15.36
N ARG A 88 21.29 -23.50 -14.18
CA ARG A 88 21.74 -24.41 -13.11
C ARG A 88 21.25 -25.85 -13.27
N GLY A 89 20.39 -26.10 -14.26
CA GLY A 89 19.89 -27.42 -14.57
C GLY A 89 18.64 -27.84 -13.79
N PHE A 90 17.90 -26.87 -13.22
CA PHE A 90 16.61 -27.10 -12.57
C PHE A 90 15.45 -26.95 -13.58
N GLU A 91 14.28 -27.45 -13.21
CA GLU A 91 13.03 -27.27 -13.93
C GLU A 91 12.19 -26.20 -13.24
N PRO A 92 12.20 -24.93 -13.69
CA PRO A 92 11.44 -23.87 -13.05
C PRO A 92 9.96 -23.94 -13.36
N SER A 93 9.14 -23.62 -12.36
CA SER A 93 7.71 -23.34 -12.49
C SER A 93 7.31 -22.10 -11.70
N VAL A 94 6.15 -21.51 -12.00
CA VAL A 94 5.60 -20.38 -11.24
C VAL A 94 4.33 -20.82 -10.54
N ILE A 95 4.16 -20.42 -9.27
CA ILE A 95 2.94 -20.65 -8.49
C ILE A 95 2.25 -19.30 -8.26
N ALA A 96 0.97 -19.21 -8.66
CA ALA A 96 0.13 -18.08 -8.28
C ALA A 96 0.00 -18.04 -6.75
N ALA A 97 0.55 -17.04 -6.09
CA ALA A 97 0.60 -16.91 -4.64
C ALA A 97 -0.01 -15.57 -4.21
N MET A 98 -1.34 -15.49 -4.20
CA MET A 98 -2.07 -14.24 -4.04
C MET A 98 -3.28 -14.32 -3.10
N GLY A 99 -3.29 -15.32 -2.22
CA GLY A 99 -4.35 -15.48 -1.23
C GLY A 99 -5.72 -15.68 -1.86
N SER A 100 -6.67 -14.82 -1.51
CA SER A 100 -8.05 -14.83 -2.01
C SER A 100 -8.27 -14.01 -3.29
N HIS A 101 -7.26 -13.35 -3.84
CA HIS A 101 -7.38 -12.57 -5.07
C HIS A 101 -7.75 -13.45 -6.28
N GLY A 102 -8.21 -12.83 -7.36
CA GLY A 102 -8.73 -13.57 -8.50
C GLY A 102 -10.05 -14.31 -8.18
N GLY A 103 -10.86 -13.77 -7.25
CA GLY A 103 -12.12 -14.39 -6.82
C GLY A 103 -11.94 -15.73 -6.11
N ALA A 104 -10.75 -16.01 -5.57
CA ALA A 104 -10.39 -17.26 -4.94
C ALA A 104 -10.60 -18.49 -5.85
N THR A 105 -10.36 -18.33 -7.14
CA THR A 105 -10.47 -19.39 -8.15
C THR A 105 -9.17 -19.55 -8.93
N SER A 106 -8.88 -20.78 -9.40
CA SER A 106 -7.71 -21.06 -10.24
C SER A 106 -7.70 -20.24 -11.52
N GLU A 107 -8.86 -20.09 -12.17
CA GLU A 107 -9.02 -19.31 -13.41
C GLU A 107 -8.79 -17.82 -13.14
N GLY A 108 -9.41 -17.24 -12.10
CA GLY A 108 -9.23 -15.82 -11.78
C GLY A 108 -7.80 -15.49 -11.32
N GLN A 109 -7.08 -16.42 -10.66
CA GLN A 109 -5.67 -16.23 -10.36
C GLN A 109 -4.82 -16.23 -11.64
N ARG A 110 -5.11 -17.10 -12.61
CA ARG A 110 -4.45 -17.11 -13.93
C ARG A 110 -4.69 -15.81 -14.68
N GLU A 111 -5.94 -15.38 -14.81
CA GLU A 111 -6.30 -14.11 -15.46
C GLU A 111 -5.60 -12.90 -14.81
N THR A 112 -5.47 -12.92 -13.47
CA THR A 112 -4.75 -11.86 -12.75
C THR A 112 -3.27 -11.83 -13.14
N LEU A 113 -2.58 -12.97 -13.21
CA LEU A 113 -1.18 -13.02 -13.63
C LEU A 113 -1.01 -12.60 -15.09
N GLU A 114 -1.88 -13.06 -15.97
CA GLU A 114 -1.86 -12.69 -17.40
C GLU A 114 -2.04 -11.17 -17.57
N ALA A 115 -2.95 -10.54 -16.82
CA ALA A 115 -3.15 -9.08 -16.84
C ALA A 115 -1.90 -8.31 -16.35
N LEU A 116 -1.07 -8.93 -15.51
CA LEU A 116 0.22 -8.38 -15.04
C LEU A 116 1.38 -8.71 -16.00
N GLY A 117 1.13 -9.36 -17.13
CA GLY A 117 2.16 -9.76 -18.09
C GLY A 117 2.98 -10.97 -17.67
N ILE A 118 2.53 -11.71 -16.65
CA ILE A 118 3.15 -12.95 -16.17
C ILE A 118 2.44 -14.11 -16.87
N THR A 119 3.04 -14.62 -17.96
CA THR A 119 2.45 -15.66 -18.81
C THR A 119 3.42 -16.82 -19.05
N GLU A 120 2.88 -18.02 -19.32
CA GLU A 120 3.70 -19.19 -19.66
C GLU A 120 4.54 -18.98 -20.93
N GLU A 121 4.03 -18.20 -21.88
CA GLU A 121 4.76 -17.86 -23.12
C GLU A 121 5.98 -16.98 -22.81
N ARG A 122 5.80 -15.94 -21.99
CA ARG A 122 6.86 -15.01 -21.61
C ARG A 122 7.95 -15.69 -20.79
N LEU A 123 7.56 -16.43 -19.75
CA LEU A 123 8.48 -17.08 -18.83
C LEU A 123 9.03 -18.41 -19.38
N ASN A 124 8.41 -18.94 -20.44
CA ASN A 124 8.70 -20.27 -20.98
C ASN A 124 8.70 -21.38 -19.93
N CYS A 125 7.84 -21.29 -18.91
CA CYS A 125 7.64 -22.30 -17.86
C CYS A 125 6.16 -22.44 -17.52
N SER A 126 5.78 -23.50 -16.81
CA SER A 126 4.40 -23.71 -16.38
C SER A 126 4.00 -22.73 -15.26
N ILE A 127 2.74 -22.29 -15.29
CA ILE A 127 2.14 -21.49 -14.20
C ILE A 127 1.07 -22.33 -13.53
N ARG A 128 1.27 -22.64 -12.24
CA ARG A 128 0.35 -23.41 -11.42
C ARG A 128 -0.57 -22.47 -10.65
N THR A 129 -1.87 -22.71 -10.73
CA THR A 129 -2.90 -21.84 -10.15
C THR A 129 -3.90 -22.61 -9.27
N SER A 130 -3.56 -23.83 -8.85
CA SER A 130 -4.42 -24.62 -7.96
C SER A 130 -4.74 -23.84 -6.68
N MET A 131 -5.98 -24.01 -6.20
CA MET A 131 -6.42 -23.44 -4.90
C MET A 131 -6.33 -24.48 -3.77
N ALA A 132 -5.88 -25.70 -4.08
CA ALA A 132 -5.72 -26.75 -3.08
C ALA A 132 -4.57 -26.41 -2.12
N VAL A 133 -4.81 -26.67 -0.85
CA VAL A 133 -3.83 -26.43 0.25
C VAL A 133 -3.86 -27.58 1.23
N GLU A 134 -2.72 -27.86 1.85
CA GLU A 134 -2.58 -28.74 2.99
C GLU A 134 -2.21 -27.97 4.26
N SER A 135 -2.57 -28.51 5.43
CA SER A 135 -2.14 -27.97 6.72
C SER A 135 -0.74 -28.48 7.03
N VAL A 136 0.17 -27.58 7.35
CA VAL A 136 1.55 -27.90 7.74
C VAL A 136 1.78 -27.83 9.25
N GLY A 137 0.76 -27.43 10.01
CA GLY A 137 0.82 -27.36 11.47
C GLY A 137 -0.20 -26.37 12.03
N GLU A 138 -0.06 -26.05 13.31
CA GLU A 138 -0.89 -25.08 14.02
C GLU A 138 -0.02 -23.97 14.63
N ASP A 139 -0.54 -22.72 14.61
CA ASP A 139 0.08 -21.60 15.31
C ASP A 139 -0.13 -21.65 16.83
N SER A 140 0.46 -20.73 17.58
CA SER A 140 0.33 -20.62 19.04
C SER A 140 -1.11 -20.41 19.53
N LEU A 141 -2.01 -19.98 18.63
CA LEU A 141 -3.46 -19.83 18.90
C LEU A 141 -4.26 -21.11 18.62
N GLY A 142 -3.59 -22.21 18.20
CA GLY A 142 -4.20 -23.48 17.84
C GLY A 142 -4.97 -23.44 16.51
N ARG A 143 -4.55 -22.61 15.58
CA ARG A 143 -5.14 -22.47 14.25
C ARG A 143 -4.26 -23.10 13.19
N GLU A 144 -4.87 -23.83 12.27
CA GLU A 144 -4.15 -24.46 11.17
C GLU A 144 -3.45 -23.44 10.26
N VAL A 145 -2.21 -23.75 9.88
CA VAL A 145 -1.39 -23.01 8.92
C VAL A 145 -1.36 -23.80 7.62
N TYR A 146 -1.70 -23.14 6.52
CA TYR A 146 -1.90 -23.78 5.22
C TYR A 146 -0.85 -23.38 4.20
N VAL A 147 -0.45 -24.35 3.36
CA VAL A 147 0.45 -24.16 2.21
C VAL A 147 -0.19 -24.79 0.97
N ALA A 148 -0.02 -24.15 -0.18
CA ALA A 148 -0.48 -24.66 -1.47
C ALA A 148 0.11 -26.05 -1.78
N GLU A 149 -0.73 -27.00 -2.20
CA GLU A 149 -0.28 -28.33 -2.64
C GLU A 149 0.77 -28.21 -3.75
N ASP A 150 0.59 -27.30 -4.71
CA ASP A 150 1.56 -27.02 -5.77
C ASP A 150 2.96 -26.67 -5.23
N ALA A 151 3.06 -26.05 -4.05
CA ALA A 151 4.33 -25.72 -3.41
C ALA A 151 4.92 -26.92 -2.66
N LEU A 152 4.09 -27.74 -2.02
CA LEU A 152 4.52 -28.95 -1.31
C LEU A 152 4.96 -30.05 -2.28
N ASP A 153 4.43 -30.08 -3.50
CA ASP A 153 4.79 -31.03 -4.54
C ASP A 153 6.11 -30.67 -5.25
N ALA A 154 6.60 -29.43 -5.14
CA ALA A 154 7.87 -29.01 -5.72
C ALA A 154 9.06 -29.49 -4.87
N ASP A 155 10.22 -29.70 -5.51
CA ASP A 155 11.47 -30.06 -4.79
C ASP A 155 12.08 -28.85 -4.05
N GLY A 156 11.79 -27.62 -4.53
CA GLY A 156 12.19 -26.37 -3.90
C GLY A 156 11.23 -25.21 -4.23
N VAL A 157 11.06 -24.28 -3.30
CA VAL A 157 10.22 -23.09 -3.46
C VAL A 157 11.00 -21.83 -3.18
N ILE A 158 10.87 -20.84 -4.04
CA ILE A 158 11.40 -19.48 -3.87
C ILE A 158 10.24 -18.51 -3.70
N LEU A 159 10.24 -17.80 -2.57
CA LEU A 159 9.28 -16.74 -2.30
C LEU A 159 9.74 -15.46 -3.04
N ALA A 160 8.99 -14.98 -4.03
CA ALA A 160 9.31 -13.73 -4.71
C ALA A 160 8.23 -12.70 -4.41
N ASN A 161 8.60 -11.57 -3.82
CA ASN A 161 7.64 -10.52 -3.47
C ASN A 161 8.32 -9.16 -3.28
N ARG A 162 7.50 -8.10 -3.42
CA ARG A 162 7.87 -6.75 -2.99
C ARG A 162 7.84 -6.65 -1.47
N ILE A 163 8.91 -6.10 -0.89
CA ILE A 163 8.98 -5.71 0.52
C ILE A 163 8.60 -4.25 0.62
N LYS A 164 7.57 -3.94 1.41
CA LYS A 164 7.10 -2.58 1.65
C LYS A 164 6.29 -2.48 2.93
N PRO A 165 6.20 -1.31 3.57
CA PRO A 165 5.28 -1.05 4.66
C PRO A 165 3.83 -1.36 4.29
N HIS A 166 3.08 -1.89 5.26
CA HIS A 166 1.66 -2.16 5.12
C HIS A 166 0.83 -0.92 5.47
N THR A 167 -0.41 -0.86 5.00
CA THR A 167 -1.34 0.25 5.27
C THR A 167 -2.26 -0.02 6.46
N ASP A 168 -2.24 -1.22 7.03
CA ASP A 168 -3.17 -1.62 8.07
C ASP A 168 -2.51 -1.92 9.40
N PHE A 169 -1.26 -2.35 9.40
CA PHE A 169 -0.52 -2.73 10.60
C PHE A 169 0.98 -2.46 10.39
N HIS A 170 1.69 -2.29 11.50
CA HIS A 170 3.13 -2.08 11.54
C HIS A 170 3.81 -3.13 12.40
N GLY A 171 5.08 -3.43 12.08
CA GLY A 171 5.87 -4.38 12.85
C GLY A 171 7.18 -4.75 12.17
N PRO A 172 7.88 -5.77 12.70
CA PRO A 172 9.14 -6.25 12.12
C PRO A 172 8.93 -6.92 10.74
N VAL A 173 7.76 -7.47 10.46
CA VAL A 173 7.37 -8.01 9.15
C VAL A 173 6.02 -7.45 8.75
N GLU A 174 5.89 -6.97 7.52
CA GLU A 174 4.67 -6.37 7.00
C GLU A 174 4.29 -6.96 5.64
N SER A 175 4.51 -6.23 4.53
CA SER A 175 4.39 -6.82 3.18
C SER A 175 5.76 -7.26 2.71
N GLY A 176 5.97 -8.56 2.49
CA GLY A 176 7.26 -9.11 2.11
C GLY A 176 7.20 -10.62 1.89
N LEU A 177 8.32 -11.29 2.14
CA LEU A 177 8.50 -12.72 1.94
C LEU A 177 7.68 -13.53 2.96
N CYS A 178 7.65 -13.09 4.23
CA CYS A 178 6.87 -13.73 5.28
C CYS A 178 5.38 -13.72 4.94
N LYS A 179 4.84 -12.57 4.50
CA LYS A 179 3.44 -12.46 4.08
C LYS A 179 3.17 -13.26 2.80
N MET A 180 4.14 -13.35 1.89
CA MET A 180 4.04 -14.20 0.71
C MET A 180 3.92 -15.68 1.10
N ALA A 181 4.70 -16.16 2.07
CA ALA A 181 4.57 -17.51 2.60
C ALA A 181 3.17 -17.74 3.19
N VAL A 182 2.71 -16.87 4.09
CA VAL A 182 1.49 -17.10 4.89
C VAL A 182 0.20 -16.86 4.09
N ILE A 183 0.09 -15.75 3.38
CA ILE A 183 -1.10 -15.40 2.59
C ILE A 183 -0.98 -15.90 1.16
N GLY A 184 0.17 -15.68 0.53
CA GLY A 184 0.39 -16.05 -0.87
C GLY A 184 0.23 -17.53 -1.10
N LEU A 185 1.08 -18.34 -0.46
CA LEU A 185 1.02 -19.79 -0.51
C LEU A 185 -0.15 -20.39 0.27
N GLY A 186 -0.62 -19.71 1.33
CA GLY A 186 -1.81 -20.14 2.09
C GLY A 186 -3.10 -20.08 1.31
N LYS A 187 -3.10 -19.41 0.12
CA LYS A 187 -4.27 -19.24 -0.73
C LYS A 187 -5.45 -18.63 0.04
N HIS A 188 -6.67 -18.92 -0.38
CA HIS A 188 -7.88 -18.40 0.28
C HIS A 188 -7.98 -18.83 1.75
N ARG A 189 -7.69 -20.11 2.05
CA ARG A 189 -7.80 -20.65 3.42
C ARG A 189 -6.77 -20.04 4.36
N GLY A 190 -5.53 -19.86 3.91
CA GLY A 190 -4.49 -19.18 4.69
C GLY A 190 -4.81 -17.73 4.96
N ALA A 191 -5.32 -17.00 3.95
CA ALA A 191 -5.75 -15.61 4.11
C ALA A 191 -6.89 -15.48 5.13
N GLU A 192 -7.93 -16.33 5.04
CA GLU A 192 -9.04 -16.34 5.99
C GLU A 192 -8.57 -16.67 7.42
N SER A 193 -7.72 -17.69 7.57
CA SER A 193 -7.15 -18.09 8.87
C SER A 193 -6.33 -16.96 9.48
N LEU A 194 -5.52 -16.24 8.69
CA LEU A 194 -4.70 -15.14 9.17
C LEU A 194 -5.54 -13.94 9.59
N HIS A 195 -6.50 -13.50 8.79
CA HIS A 195 -7.37 -12.37 9.15
C HIS A 195 -8.12 -12.63 10.47
N ASN A 196 -8.59 -13.85 10.67
CA ASN A 196 -9.21 -14.23 11.93
C ASN A 196 -8.24 -14.25 13.12
N ALA A 197 -6.95 -14.54 12.89
CA ALA A 197 -5.91 -14.51 13.92
C ALA A 197 -5.54 -13.08 14.31
N GLY A 198 -5.36 -12.19 13.32
CA GLY A 198 -4.99 -10.79 13.53
C GLY A 198 -6.01 -9.97 14.32
N LEU A 199 -7.28 -10.41 14.39
CA LEU A 199 -8.27 -9.79 15.29
C LEU A 199 -8.06 -10.16 16.78
N ALA A 200 -7.22 -11.15 17.07
CA ALA A 200 -7.02 -11.69 18.43
C ALA A 200 -5.59 -11.48 18.94
N ALA A 201 -4.64 -11.15 18.07
CA ALA A 201 -3.22 -11.00 18.39
C ALA A 201 -2.58 -9.96 17.43
N ASP A 202 -1.35 -9.55 17.73
CA ASP A 202 -0.55 -8.71 16.85
C ASP A 202 -0.37 -9.35 15.47
N PHE A 203 -0.74 -8.61 14.42
CA PHE A 203 -0.79 -9.14 13.06
C PHE A 203 0.59 -9.50 12.51
N SER A 204 1.58 -8.66 12.79
CA SER A 204 2.97 -8.86 12.36
C SER A 204 3.60 -10.08 13.05
N GLU A 205 3.36 -10.25 14.34
CA GLU A 205 3.86 -11.40 15.11
C GLU A 205 3.23 -12.72 14.62
N VAL A 206 1.93 -12.73 14.34
CA VAL A 206 1.25 -13.92 13.78
C VAL A 206 1.80 -14.27 12.39
N ILE A 207 2.06 -13.28 11.54
CA ILE A 207 2.70 -13.52 10.23
C ILE A 207 4.08 -14.12 10.42
N ARG A 208 4.90 -13.59 11.33
CA ARG A 208 6.25 -14.05 11.59
C ARG A 208 6.27 -15.50 12.08
N GLU A 209 5.46 -15.81 13.08
CA GLU A 209 5.34 -17.18 13.63
C GLU A 209 4.93 -18.20 12.55
N ARG A 210 3.90 -17.85 11.73
CA ARG A 210 3.44 -18.76 10.68
C ARG A 210 4.42 -18.87 9.52
N ALA A 211 5.15 -17.80 9.19
CA ALA A 211 6.20 -17.86 8.18
C ALA A 211 7.34 -18.77 8.62
N GLU A 212 7.74 -18.74 9.91
CA GLU A 212 8.72 -19.66 10.49
C GLU A 212 8.27 -21.11 10.31
N LEU A 213 7.05 -21.43 10.71
CA LEU A 213 6.48 -22.77 10.55
C LEU A 213 6.44 -23.22 9.07
N ILE A 214 6.04 -22.34 8.15
CA ILE A 214 6.01 -22.66 6.72
C ILE A 214 7.40 -22.91 6.17
N VAL A 215 8.39 -22.10 6.55
CA VAL A 215 9.78 -22.29 6.13
C VAL A 215 10.35 -23.61 6.65
N GLU A 216 10.01 -24.01 7.88
CA GLU A 216 10.47 -25.27 8.48
C GLU A 216 9.80 -26.53 7.89
N GLU A 217 8.50 -26.45 7.58
CA GLU A 217 7.68 -27.61 7.21
C GLU A 217 7.39 -27.71 5.70
N SER A 218 7.97 -26.84 4.86
CA SER A 218 7.80 -26.86 3.41
C SER A 218 9.13 -26.71 2.67
N PRO A 219 9.21 -27.04 1.36
CA PRO A 219 10.46 -27.02 0.61
C PRO A 219 10.94 -25.62 0.24
N VAL A 220 10.72 -24.60 1.08
CA VAL A 220 11.22 -23.24 0.86
C VAL A 220 12.75 -23.22 0.96
N VAL A 221 13.43 -22.86 -0.13
CA VAL A 221 14.89 -22.71 -0.20
C VAL A 221 15.35 -21.28 0.08
N GLY A 222 14.45 -20.31 -0.07
CA GLY A 222 14.71 -18.91 0.17
C GLY A 222 13.69 -18.00 -0.49
N GLY A 223 14.01 -16.69 -0.58
CA GLY A 223 13.17 -15.70 -1.23
C GLY A 223 13.96 -14.71 -2.06
N ILE A 224 13.28 -14.01 -2.95
CA ILE A 224 13.77 -12.82 -3.65
C ILE A 224 12.93 -11.64 -3.18
N GLY A 225 13.54 -10.77 -2.37
CA GLY A 225 12.95 -9.51 -1.95
C GLY A 225 13.21 -8.42 -2.99
N LEU A 226 12.17 -7.69 -3.38
CA LEU A 226 12.26 -6.53 -4.26
C LEU A 226 11.73 -5.30 -3.52
N ILE A 227 12.46 -4.17 -3.59
CA ILE A 227 12.01 -2.87 -3.08
C ILE A 227 11.86 -1.93 -4.27
N GLU A 228 10.74 -1.19 -4.29
CA GLU A 228 10.45 -0.16 -5.30
C GLU A 228 10.54 1.23 -4.67
N ASN A 229 11.01 2.20 -5.44
CA ASN A 229 10.97 3.62 -5.08
C ASN A 229 9.59 4.25 -5.34
N ALA A 230 9.48 5.55 -5.05
CA ALA A 230 8.24 6.32 -5.25
C ALA A 230 7.78 6.43 -6.72
N ALA A 231 8.59 6.00 -7.70
CA ALA A 231 8.23 5.90 -9.11
C ALA A 231 7.90 4.46 -9.55
N ASP A 232 7.62 3.56 -8.60
CA ASP A 232 7.33 2.13 -8.82
C ASP A 232 8.45 1.40 -9.59
N ARG A 233 9.72 1.80 -9.40
CA ARG A 233 10.87 1.15 -10.03
C ARG A 233 11.72 0.43 -8.99
N ALA A 234 12.21 -0.76 -9.33
CA ALA A 234 13.07 -1.54 -8.46
C ALA A 234 14.37 -0.77 -8.12
N THR A 235 14.65 -0.60 -6.83
CA THR A 235 15.90 -0.03 -6.30
C THR A 235 16.76 -1.08 -5.64
N HIS A 236 16.15 -2.13 -5.14
CA HIS A 236 16.83 -3.22 -4.46
C HIS A 236 16.23 -4.57 -4.84
N VAL A 237 17.08 -5.54 -5.14
CA VAL A 237 16.70 -6.95 -5.37
C VAL A 237 17.71 -7.80 -4.64
N GLU A 238 17.26 -8.66 -3.73
CA GLU A 238 18.14 -9.50 -2.89
C GLU A 238 17.60 -10.92 -2.77
N GLY A 239 18.50 -11.88 -2.93
CA GLY A 239 18.26 -13.30 -2.61
C GLY A 239 18.49 -13.55 -1.12
N VAL A 240 17.47 -14.03 -0.42
CA VAL A 240 17.52 -14.28 1.03
C VAL A 240 17.34 -15.77 1.26
N PRO A 241 18.35 -16.51 1.81
CA PRO A 241 18.21 -17.90 2.20
C PRO A 241 17.06 -18.14 3.18
N ALA A 242 16.44 -19.30 3.14
CA ALA A 242 15.24 -19.63 3.94
C ALA A 242 15.45 -19.38 5.45
N ASP A 243 16.59 -19.79 5.98
CA ASP A 243 16.96 -19.62 7.40
C ASP A 243 17.26 -18.17 7.80
N ALA A 244 17.43 -17.27 6.84
CA ALA A 244 17.69 -15.84 7.08
C ALA A 244 16.45 -14.94 6.88
N ILE A 245 15.35 -15.45 6.32
CA ILE A 245 14.19 -14.61 5.94
C ILE A 245 13.65 -13.79 7.13
N LEU A 246 13.46 -14.45 8.28
CA LEU A 246 12.86 -13.82 9.47
C LEU A 246 13.72 -12.72 10.10
N ASP A 247 15.02 -12.77 9.89
CA ASP A 247 15.96 -11.79 10.41
C ASP A 247 16.28 -10.70 9.37
N ARG A 248 16.31 -11.06 8.08
CA ARG A 248 16.68 -10.15 7.00
C ARG A 248 15.50 -9.28 6.52
N GLU A 249 14.28 -9.81 6.49
CA GLU A 249 13.11 -9.04 6.03
C GLU A 249 12.88 -7.75 6.82
N PRO A 250 13.01 -7.70 8.17
CA PRO A 250 12.93 -6.45 8.93
C PRO A 250 13.93 -5.38 8.48
N GLU A 251 15.17 -5.76 8.19
CA GLU A 251 16.20 -4.84 7.70
C GLU A 251 15.88 -4.31 6.29
N LEU A 252 15.36 -5.17 5.41
CA LEU A 252 14.91 -4.78 4.08
C LEU A 252 13.64 -3.91 4.14
N LEU A 253 12.78 -4.15 5.12
CA LEU A 253 11.61 -3.30 5.37
C LEU A 253 12.02 -1.89 5.80
N ASP A 254 13.09 -1.74 6.58
CA ASP A 254 13.62 -0.42 6.94
C ASP A 254 14.14 0.33 5.69
N VAL A 255 14.84 -0.36 4.78
CA VAL A 255 15.22 0.21 3.48
C VAL A 255 13.96 0.62 2.68
N ALA A 256 12.94 -0.24 2.64
CA ALA A 256 11.71 0.06 1.92
C ALA A 256 10.94 1.27 2.50
N ARG A 257 11.05 1.54 3.80
CA ARG A 257 10.47 2.74 4.43
C ARG A 257 11.16 4.02 3.97
N GLU A 258 12.47 3.98 3.71
CA GLU A 258 13.22 5.14 3.18
C GLU A 258 12.84 5.47 1.73
N GLU A 259 12.42 4.46 0.95
CA GLU A 259 12.01 4.60 -0.46
C GLU A 259 10.55 5.04 -0.65
N LEU A 260 9.74 5.04 0.41
CA LEU A 260 8.33 5.41 0.31
C LEU A 260 8.11 6.85 -0.17
N PRO A 261 7.05 7.09 -0.96
CA PRO A 261 6.58 8.46 -1.16
C PRO A 261 6.13 9.04 0.19
N THR A 262 6.66 10.20 0.54
CA THR A 262 6.33 10.93 1.79
C THR A 262 6.09 12.39 1.48
N LEU A 263 5.26 13.06 2.28
CA LEU A 263 5.15 14.52 2.25
C LEU A 263 6.49 15.17 2.63
N PRO A 264 6.85 16.33 2.04
CA PRO A 264 8.08 17.03 2.39
C PRO A 264 8.00 17.74 3.76
N VAL A 265 6.93 17.57 4.51
CA VAL A 265 6.68 18.17 5.83
C VAL A 265 6.14 17.13 6.80
N GLU A 266 6.48 17.28 8.08
CA GLU A 266 6.09 16.34 9.14
C GLU A 266 4.81 16.77 9.88
N GLU A 267 4.44 18.05 9.84
CA GLU A 267 3.30 18.58 10.58
C GLU A 267 2.40 19.44 9.70
N LEU A 268 1.11 19.13 9.69
CA LEU A 268 0.07 19.91 9.00
C LEU A 268 -1.16 20.08 9.90
N ASP A 269 -1.80 21.23 9.79
CA ASP A 269 -3.14 21.44 10.33
C ASP A 269 -4.19 20.79 9.44
N LEU A 270 -4.00 20.90 8.11
CA LEU A 270 -4.91 20.33 7.13
C LEU A 270 -4.14 19.75 5.93
N LEU A 271 -4.40 18.50 5.62
CA LEU A 271 -4.05 17.90 4.33
C LEU A 271 -5.31 17.83 3.46
N VAL A 272 -5.24 18.40 2.28
CA VAL A 272 -6.27 18.26 1.24
C VAL A 272 -5.80 17.22 0.24
N VAL A 273 -6.58 16.16 0.05
CA VAL A 273 -6.34 15.09 -0.93
C VAL A 273 -7.40 15.22 -2.01
N ASP A 274 -6.98 15.54 -3.23
CA ASP A 274 -7.91 15.75 -4.33
C ASP A 274 -8.62 14.47 -4.73
N GLU A 275 -7.90 13.35 -4.82
CA GLU A 275 -8.44 12.06 -5.24
C GLU A 275 -8.07 10.95 -4.26
N LEU A 276 -9.06 10.20 -3.82
CA LEU A 276 -8.88 8.90 -3.17
C LEU A 276 -9.36 7.77 -4.08
N GLY A 277 -8.74 6.59 -3.98
CA GLY A 277 -9.14 5.46 -4.81
C GLY A 277 -8.42 4.16 -4.47
N LYS A 278 -9.07 3.03 -4.75
CA LYS A 278 -8.49 1.70 -4.48
C LYS A 278 -7.26 1.38 -5.32
N GLU A 279 -7.13 1.97 -6.50
CA GLU A 279 -5.95 1.86 -7.35
C GLU A 279 -4.79 2.73 -6.84
N ILE A 280 -5.10 3.79 -6.08
CA ILE A 280 -4.10 4.63 -5.40
C ILE A 280 -3.54 3.87 -4.20
N SER A 281 -4.42 3.35 -3.36
CA SER A 281 -4.07 2.54 -2.19
C SER A 281 -5.20 1.58 -1.86
N GLY A 282 -4.90 0.40 -1.33
CA GLY A 282 -5.91 -0.55 -0.85
C GLY A 282 -6.87 0.06 0.18
N THR A 283 -6.45 1.12 0.86
CA THR A 283 -7.21 1.92 1.84
C THR A 283 -7.71 3.26 1.28
N GLY A 284 -7.73 3.41 -0.04
CA GLY A 284 -8.15 4.64 -0.73
C GLY A 284 -7.11 5.75 -0.71
N MET A 285 -6.45 5.97 0.42
CA MET A 285 -5.28 6.82 0.64
C MET A 285 -4.21 6.00 1.34
N ASP A 286 -2.92 6.20 1.02
CA ASP A 286 -1.83 5.48 1.70
C ASP A 286 -1.66 6.04 3.12
N THR A 287 -1.82 5.18 4.12
CA THR A 287 -1.77 5.51 5.54
C THR A 287 -0.39 6.00 5.98
N ASN A 288 0.68 5.54 5.31
CA ASN A 288 2.05 5.97 5.57
C ASN A 288 2.28 7.43 5.12
N VAL A 289 1.60 7.86 4.05
CA VAL A 289 1.69 9.23 3.54
C VAL A 289 0.88 10.21 4.39
N ILE A 290 -0.31 9.78 4.84
CA ILE A 290 -1.21 10.63 5.63
C ILE A 290 -0.98 10.55 7.13
N GLY A 291 -0.07 9.67 7.60
CA GLY A 291 0.23 9.51 9.03
C GLY A 291 -0.98 9.09 9.86
N ARG A 292 -1.88 8.27 9.31
CA ARG A 292 -3.09 7.83 9.99
C ARG A 292 -3.48 6.42 9.57
N VAL A 293 -3.48 5.48 10.51
CA VAL A 293 -3.78 4.06 10.27
C VAL A 293 -5.24 3.74 10.57
N LEU A 294 -5.76 4.19 11.68
CA LEU A 294 -7.13 3.94 12.13
C LEU A 294 -7.50 2.45 11.99
N PHE A 295 -6.75 1.59 12.65
CA PHE A 295 -6.97 0.16 12.68
C PHE A 295 -7.00 -0.34 14.13
N HIS A 296 -7.95 -1.23 14.46
CA HIS A 296 -8.13 -1.68 15.83
C HIS A 296 -6.90 -2.47 16.32
N GLY A 297 -6.30 -2.01 17.42
CA GLY A 297 -5.12 -2.65 18.01
C GLY A 297 -3.79 -2.07 17.55
N GLU A 298 -3.79 -1.24 16.51
CA GLU A 298 -2.59 -0.57 16.01
C GLU A 298 -2.44 0.85 16.60
N ASP A 299 -1.21 1.25 16.86
CA ASP A 299 -0.87 2.61 17.23
C ASP A 299 -0.82 3.50 15.99
N GLU A 300 -1.18 4.79 16.14
CA GLU A 300 -1.02 5.76 15.04
C GLU A 300 0.46 6.11 14.84
N PRO A 301 0.92 6.33 13.59
CA PRO A 301 2.29 6.73 13.31
C PRO A 301 2.69 8.05 14.00
N ASP A 302 3.94 8.15 14.42
CA ASP A 302 4.49 9.37 14.99
C ASP A 302 4.64 10.52 13.98
N SER A 303 4.77 10.19 12.69
CA SER A 303 4.96 11.13 11.57
C SER A 303 4.41 10.53 10.25
N PRO A 304 3.85 11.39 9.35
CA PRO A 304 3.55 12.80 9.57
C PRO A 304 2.37 12.99 10.52
N ARG A 305 2.35 14.11 11.26
CA ARG A 305 1.24 14.51 12.13
C ARG A 305 0.32 15.46 11.41
N ILE A 306 -0.85 14.96 11.00
CA ILE A 306 -1.86 15.73 10.27
C ILE A 306 -3.13 15.83 11.13
N THR A 307 -3.47 17.06 11.55
CA THR A 307 -4.60 17.28 12.45
C THR A 307 -5.92 16.97 11.77
N ARG A 308 -6.10 17.43 10.52
CA ARG A 308 -7.30 17.16 9.70
C ARG A 308 -6.93 16.74 8.29
N ILE A 309 -7.72 15.84 7.73
CA ILE A 309 -7.62 15.38 6.35
C ILE A 309 -8.95 15.66 5.64
N TYR A 310 -8.89 16.30 4.49
CA TYR A 310 -10.04 16.56 3.63
C TYR A 310 -9.92 15.82 2.31
N ALA A 311 -10.86 14.90 2.03
CA ALA A 311 -10.98 14.16 0.79
C ALA A 311 -11.97 14.86 -0.15
N ARG A 312 -11.51 15.25 -1.37
CA ARG A 312 -12.29 16.07 -2.31
C ARG A 312 -13.06 15.26 -3.33
N SER A 313 -12.48 14.19 -3.86
CA SER A 313 -13.14 13.33 -4.85
C SER A 313 -12.75 11.88 -4.70
N ILE A 314 -13.51 11.01 -5.33
CA ILE A 314 -13.20 9.59 -5.49
C ILE A 314 -12.91 9.30 -6.96
N THR A 315 -11.89 8.49 -7.23
CA THR A 315 -11.52 8.18 -8.61
C THR A 315 -12.61 7.38 -9.33
N PRO A 316 -12.81 7.59 -10.63
CA PRO A 316 -13.74 6.78 -11.43
C PRO A 316 -13.42 5.28 -11.41
N ALA A 317 -12.13 4.90 -11.31
CA ALA A 317 -11.68 3.50 -11.24
C ALA A 317 -12.10 2.78 -9.96
N SER A 318 -12.41 3.52 -8.89
CA SER A 318 -12.97 2.97 -7.65
C SER A 318 -14.44 2.59 -7.74
N HIS A 319 -15.16 2.99 -8.81
CA HIS A 319 -16.58 2.69 -9.04
C HIS A 319 -17.47 3.00 -7.82
N GLY A 320 -17.18 4.09 -7.10
CA GLY A 320 -17.91 4.48 -5.90
C GLY A 320 -17.54 3.70 -4.63
N ASN A 321 -16.54 2.84 -4.67
CA ASN A 321 -16.05 2.13 -3.49
C ASN A 321 -15.14 3.05 -2.65
N GLY A 322 -15.72 3.74 -1.69
CA GLY A 322 -15.03 4.67 -0.78
C GLY A 322 -14.35 4.00 0.41
N LEU A 323 -13.77 2.81 0.23
CA LEU A 323 -12.98 2.15 1.27
C LEU A 323 -11.84 3.07 1.72
N GLY A 324 -11.72 3.28 3.03
CA GLY A 324 -10.74 4.19 3.63
C GLY A 324 -11.20 5.64 3.77
N LEU A 325 -12.39 5.99 3.28
CA LEU A 325 -12.95 7.35 3.46
C LEU A 325 -13.00 7.78 4.94
N GLY A 326 -13.19 6.83 5.86
CA GLY A 326 -13.17 7.08 7.30
C GLY A 326 -11.82 7.53 7.87
N LEU A 327 -10.73 7.48 7.08
CA LEU A 327 -9.43 8.07 7.42
C LEU A 327 -9.45 9.61 7.32
N ALA A 328 -10.37 10.19 6.53
CA ALA A 328 -10.55 11.62 6.45
C ALA A 328 -11.40 12.18 7.62
N ASP A 329 -11.21 13.47 7.93
CA ASP A 329 -12.06 14.21 8.87
C ASP A 329 -13.19 14.92 8.14
N PHE A 330 -12.90 15.45 6.96
CA PHE A 330 -13.84 16.12 6.06
C PHE A 330 -13.92 15.39 4.74
N VAL A 331 -15.10 15.40 4.13
CA VAL A 331 -15.34 14.87 2.79
C VAL A 331 -16.22 15.82 1.98
N HIS A 332 -15.89 15.99 0.71
CA HIS A 332 -16.77 16.74 -0.21
C HIS A 332 -18.08 15.98 -0.42
N ARG A 333 -19.19 16.72 -0.51
CA ARG A 333 -20.53 16.13 -0.70
C ARG A 333 -20.60 15.23 -1.93
N ASP A 334 -19.99 15.61 -3.03
CA ASP A 334 -20.04 14.85 -4.28
C ASP A 334 -19.47 13.43 -4.09
N VAL A 335 -18.43 13.25 -3.25
CA VAL A 335 -17.93 11.91 -2.89
C VAL A 335 -19.02 11.07 -2.27
N VAL A 336 -19.77 11.65 -1.31
CA VAL A 336 -20.83 10.91 -0.60
C VAL A 336 -21.98 10.53 -1.55
N ASP A 337 -22.28 11.39 -2.50
CA ASP A 337 -23.33 11.16 -3.51
C ASP A 337 -22.92 10.05 -4.52
N GLU A 338 -21.62 9.82 -4.72
CA GLU A 338 -21.06 8.77 -5.61
C GLU A 338 -20.85 7.42 -4.94
N LEU A 339 -20.99 7.30 -3.59
CA LEU A 339 -20.69 6.07 -2.87
C LEU A 339 -21.59 4.89 -3.25
N THR A 340 -20.96 3.75 -3.52
CA THR A 340 -21.60 2.43 -3.64
C THR A 340 -21.40 1.66 -2.34
N LEU A 341 -22.36 1.78 -1.41
CA LEU A 341 -22.22 1.25 -0.05
C LEU A 341 -22.14 -0.28 0.00
N ASP A 342 -22.79 -0.98 -0.92
CA ASP A 342 -22.78 -2.46 -0.95
C ASP A 342 -21.35 -2.98 -1.15
N ASP A 343 -20.63 -2.46 -2.14
CA ASP A 343 -19.24 -2.86 -2.42
C ASP A 343 -18.29 -2.43 -1.29
N MET A 344 -18.49 -1.23 -0.77
CA MET A 344 -17.72 -0.70 0.35
C MET A 344 -17.87 -1.58 1.61
N TYR A 345 -19.09 -1.98 1.97
CA TYR A 345 -19.35 -2.78 3.17
C TYR A 345 -18.86 -4.21 3.02
N VAL A 346 -18.98 -4.83 1.83
CA VAL A 346 -18.41 -6.16 1.58
C VAL A 346 -16.89 -6.15 1.79
N ASN A 347 -16.20 -5.13 1.27
CA ASN A 347 -14.75 -4.99 1.46
C ASN A 347 -14.38 -4.76 2.93
N ILE A 348 -15.13 -3.93 3.65
CA ILE A 348 -14.88 -3.63 5.06
C ILE A 348 -15.06 -4.87 5.96
N VAL A 349 -16.07 -5.69 5.71
CA VAL A 349 -16.25 -6.93 6.45
C VAL A 349 -15.07 -7.89 6.25
N THR A 350 -14.48 -7.88 5.05
CA THR A 350 -13.31 -8.69 4.73
C THR A 350 -12.02 -8.16 5.37
N SER A 351 -11.84 -6.82 5.42
CA SER A 351 -10.66 -6.20 6.04
C SER A 351 -10.73 -6.16 7.57
N GLY A 352 -11.94 -6.25 8.15
CA GLY A 352 -12.15 -6.30 9.59
C GLY A 352 -12.16 -4.94 10.31
N GLU A 353 -12.04 -3.79 9.60
CA GLU A 353 -11.98 -2.45 10.23
C GLU A 353 -13.15 -1.53 9.78
N PRO A 354 -14.31 -1.62 10.46
CA PRO A 354 -15.49 -0.84 10.10
C PRO A 354 -15.32 0.69 10.22
N SER A 355 -14.36 1.18 10.98
CA SER A 355 -14.13 2.62 11.14
C SER A 355 -13.73 3.28 9.83
N ARG A 356 -13.04 2.56 8.94
CA ARG A 356 -12.62 3.03 7.62
C ARG A 356 -13.75 3.19 6.61
N ALA A 357 -14.95 2.64 6.92
CA ALA A 357 -16.17 2.85 6.13
C ALA A 357 -17.06 3.97 6.66
N ARG A 358 -16.63 4.71 7.69
CA ARG A 358 -17.40 5.85 8.20
C ARG A 358 -17.44 6.97 7.17
N ILE A 359 -18.58 7.61 7.02
CA ILE A 359 -18.71 8.84 6.26
C ILE A 359 -18.26 9.99 7.17
N PRO A 360 -17.20 10.73 6.79
CA PRO A 360 -16.69 11.86 7.56
C PRO A 360 -17.67 13.05 7.60
N PHE A 361 -17.26 14.13 8.30
CA PHE A 361 -18.00 15.37 8.28
C PHE A 361 -18.11 15.90 6.84
N THR A 362 -19.34 15.89 6.30
CA THR A 362 -19.59 16.20 4.89
C THR A 362 -19.72 17.69 4.69
N VAL A 363 -18.91 18.26 3.81
CA VAL A 363 -18.91 19.68 3.45
C VAL A 363 -19.41 19.90 2.03
N PRO A 364 -20.12 21.01 1.76
CA PRO A 364 -20.69 21.29 0.45
C PRO A 364 -19.67 21.79 -0.59
N ASP A 365 -18.53 22.33 -0.15
CA ASP A 365 -17.51 22.93 -1.00
C ASP A 365 -16.16 23.09 -0.28
N ASP A 366 -15.09 23.35 -1.04
CA ASP A 366 -13.70 23.43 -0.57
C ASP A 366 -13.46 24.63 0.37
N LEU A 367 -14.04 25.78 0.08
CA LEU A 367 -13.90 26.95 0.94
C LEU A 367 -14.46 26.67 2.33
N THR A 368 -15.61 26.01 2.41
CA THR A 368 -16.19 25.60 3.69
C THR A 368 -15.28 24.68 4.47
N ALA A 369 -14.61 23.70 3.80
CA ALA A 369 -13.64 22.83 4.44
C ALA A 369 -12.46 23.60 5.06
N LEU A 370 -11.88 24.56 4.32
CA LEU A 370 -10.77 25.39 4.81
C LEU A 370 -11.18 26.29 5.99
N LEU A 371 -12.35 26.93 5.92
CA LEU A 371 -12.85 27.77 7.01
C LEU A 371 -13.11 26.95 8.29
N LEU A 372 -13.69 25.75 8.16
CA LEU A 372 -13.89 24.84 9.28
C LEU A 372 -12.56 24.29 9.84
N ALA A 373 -11.53 24.14 9.01
CA ALA A 373 -10.21 23.76 9.50
C ALA A 373 -9.66 24.81 10.49
N CYS A 374 -9.85 26.12 10.24
CA CYS A 374 -9.44 27.17 11.19
C CYS A 374 -10.08 26.99 12.57
N SER A 375 -11.31 26.47 12.66
CA SER A 375 -12.00 26.27 13.94
C SER A 375 -11.72 24.91 14.59
N THR A 376 -11.15 23.96 13.86
CA THR A 376 -11.04 22.55 14.33
C THR A 376 -9.61 22.05 14.46
N THR A 377 -8.61 22.84 14.09
CA THR A 377 -7.19 22.48 14.20
C THR A 377 -6.49 23.12 15.39
N GLY A 378 -7.12 24.11 16.02
CA GLY A 378 -6.54 24.83 17.15
C GLY A 378 -5.60 25.96 16.74
N VAL A 379 -5.51 26.29 15.45
CA VAL A 379 -4.75 27.46 14.99
C VAL A 379 -5.36 28.74 15.56
N ALA A 380 -4.51 29.65 16.05
CA ALA A 380 -4.97 30.91 16.65
C ALA A 380 -5.29 32.00 15.64
N GLU A 381 -4.49 32.07 14.58
CA GLU A 381 -4.61 33.07 13.51
C GLU A 381 -4.82 32.31 12.18
N PRO A 382 -5.91 32.54 11.44
CA PRO A 382 -6.20 31.84 10.17
C PRO A 382 -5.03 31.89 9.18
N ALA A 383 -4.30 33.00 9.10
CA ALA A 383 -3.13 33.17 8.23
C ALA A 383 -1.95 32.23 8.54
N GLU A 384 -1.91 31.64 9.72
CA GLU A 384 -0.87 30.68 10.15
C GLU A 384 -1.32 29.22 9.98
N LEU A 385 -2.49 28.97 9.38
CA LEU A 385 -2.99 27.62 9.07
C LEU A 385 -2.01 26.88 8.13
N ARG A 386 -1.49 25.75 8.58
CA ARG A 386 -0.53 24.92 7.85
C ARG A 386 -1.27 23.92 6.97
N VAL A 387 -1.35 24.23 5.68
CA VAL A 387 -2.08 23.41 4.70
C VAL A 387 -1.15 22.91 3.63
N ALA A 388 -1.30 21.64 3.27
CA ALA A 388 -0.82 21.10 2.02
C ALA A 388 -1.98 20.49 1.24
N ARG A 389 -1.96 20.62 -0.09
CA ARG A 389 -2.88 19.96 -1.01
C ARG A 389 -2.07 19.16 -1.99
N ILE A 390 -2.45 17.89 -2.17
CA ILE A 390 -1.87 16.94 -3.12
C ILE A 390 -2.97 16.39 -4.03
N GLU A 391 -2.60 15.95 -5.23
CA GLU A 391 -3.53 15.25 -6.11
C GLU A 391 -4.00 13.94 -5.45
N SER A 392 -3.04 13.11 -5.04
CA SER A 392 -3.29 11.84 -4.33
C SER A 392 -2.07 11.45 -3.50
N THR A 393 -2.21 10.43 -2.68
CA THR A 393 -1.09 9.91 -1.88
C THR A 393 0.00 9.21 -2.72
N MET A 394 -0.23 8.94 -4.00
CA MET A 394 0.81 8.49 -4.94
C MET A 394 1.65 9.65 -5.50
N LYS A 395 1.16 10.89 -5.37
CA LYS A 395 1.82 12.10 -5.90
C LYS A 395 2.05 13.15 -4.80
N PRO A 396 2.77 12.82 -3.72
CA PRO A 396 2.99 13.74 -2.61
C PRO A 396 4.09 14.76 -2.86
N ASP A 397 4.76 14.70 -4.02
CA ASP A 397 5.89 15.57 -4.37
C ASP A 397 5.45 16.84 -5.12
N GLU A 398 4.22 16.87 -5.66
CA GLU A 398 3.60 18.04 -6.29
C GLU A 398 2.50 18.59 -5.38
N LEU A 399 2.76 19.74 -4.76
CA LEU A 399 1.89 20.28 -3.71
C LEU A 399 1.46 21.71 -4.00
N LEU A 400 0.31 22.09 -3.45
CA LEU A 400 -0.04 23.49 -3.19
C LEU A 400 0.01 23.69 -1.67
N VAL A 401 0.89 24.57 -1.20
CA VAL A 401 1.18 24.72 0.23
C VAL A 401 0.87 26.14 0.72
N SER A 402 0.36 26.25 1.96
CA SER A 402 0.13 27.54 2.61
C SER A 402 1.43 28.27 2.91
N GLU A 403 1.38 29.59 3.09
CA GLU A 403 2.54 30.44 3.38
C GLU A 403 3.39 29.94 4.58
N PRO A 404 2.82 29.47 5.71
CA PRO A 404 3.61 28.89 6.80
C PRO A 404 4.41 27.65 6.35
N VAL A 405 3.81 26.77 5.56
CA VAL A 405 4.47 25.59 4.99
C VAL A 405 5.50 25.99 3.95
N ALA A 406 5.17 26.92 3.07
CA ALA A 406 6.10 27.44 2.07
C ALA A 406 7.37 28.04 2.70
N ARG A 407 7.23 28.77 3.82
CA ARG A 407 8.38 29.32 4.60
C ARG A 407 9.27 28.22 5.19
N GLU A 408 8.70 27.08 5.59
CA GLU A 408 9.46 25.93 6.10
C GLU A 408 10.23 25.23 4.98
N LEU A 409 9.62 25.10 3.81
CA LEU A 409 10.21 24.44 2.65
C LEU A 409 11.24 25.31 1.92
N ASP A 410 11.16 26.63 2.06
CA ASP A 410 12.03 27.58 1.37
C ASP A 410 13.50 27.38 1.75
N GLY A 411 14.36 27.25 0.74
CA GLY A 411 15.79 27.02 0.91
C GLY A 411 16.21 25.56 1.07
N ARG A 412 15.28 24.59 1.04
CA ARG A 412 15.63 23.17 0.92
C ARG A 412 16.17 22.91 -0.48
N ALA A 413 17.21 22.08 -0.58
CA ALA A 413 17.87 21.77 -1.85
C ALA A 413 17.01 20.88 -2.77
N ASP A 414 16.10 20.11 -2.20
CA ASP A 414 15.23 19.14 -2.86
C ASP A 414 13.83 19.69 -3.18
N VAL A 415 13.52 20.95 -2.79
CA VAL A 415 12.18 21.53 -2.97
C VAL A 415 12.27 22.89 -3.66
N GLU A 416 11.52 23.05 -4.73
CA GLU A 416 11.28 24.35 -5.36
C GLU A 416 9.94 24.92 -4.88
N VAL A 417 9.95 26.16 -4.37
CA VAL A 417 8.77 26.87 -3.89
C VAL A 417 8.47 28.05 -4.82
N GLY A 418 7.28 28.09 -5.37
CA GLY A 418 6.81 29.12 -6.28
C GLY A 418 6.35 30.41 -5.58
N GLU A 419 5.71 31.30 -6.35
CA GLU A 419 5.20 32.57 -5.86
C GLU A 419 3.93 32.41 -5.00
N LEU A 420 3.90 33.08 -3.85
CA LEU A 420 2.74 33.11 -2.96
C LEU A 420 1.59 33.94 -3.55
N ARG A 421 0.42 33.32 -3.66
CA ARG A 421 -0.82 33.94 -4.17
C ARG A 421 -2.02 33.61 -3.27
N PRO A 422 -3.03 34.49 -3.17
CA PRO A 422 -4.30 34.12 -2.55
C PRO A 422 -4.94 32.93 -3.27
N LEU A 423 -5.63 32.07 -2.51
CA LEU A 423 -6.47 31.03 -3.12
C LEU A 423 -7.59 31.65 -3.94
N ALA A 424 -7.85 31.06 -5.10
CA ALA A 424 -9.00 31.43 -5.92
C ALA A 424 -10.07 30.33 -5.78
N PHE A 425 -11.30 30.77 -5.56
CA PHE A 425 -12.48 29.92 -5.50
C PHE A 425 -13.47 30.32 -6.58
N GLU A 426 -14.03 29.33 -7.26
CA GLU A 426 -15.17 29.51 -8.16
C GLU A 426 -16.35 28.78 -7.53
N ASP A 427 -17.38 29.52 -7.13
CA ASP A 427 -18.55 28.99 -6.39
C ASP A 427 -18.16 28.13 -5.14
N GLY A 428 -17.06 28.49 -4.47
CA GLY A 428 -16.53 27.77 -3.30
C GLY A 428 -15.57 26.62 -3.62
N ALA A 429 -15.42 26.24 -4.88
CA ALA A 429 -14.50 25.18 -5.30
C ALA A 429 -13.10 25.75 -5.57
N LEU A 430 -12.06 24.97 -5.20
CA LEU A 430 -10.67 25.24 -5.55
C LEU A 430 -10.43 24.93 -7.03
N SER A 431 -9.64 25.78 -7.69
CA SER A 431 -9.13 25.48 -9.03
C SER A 431 -8.33 24.16 -9.05
N PRO A 432 -8.23 23.45 -10.20
CA PRO A 432 -7.32 22.32 -10.34
C PRO A 432 -5.88 22.64 -9.90
N LEU A 433 -5.10 21.62 -9.56
CA LEU A 433 -3.68 21.74 -9.17
C LEU A 433 -2.75 22.10 -10.35
N ASP A 434 -3.24 22.13 -11.60
CA ASP A 434 -2.48 22.37 -12.84
C ASP A 434 -1.73 23.72 -12.90
#